data_2b7fb6ad39730e13bd95b684bbfe6654
#
_entry.id   2b7fb6ad39730e13bd95b684bbfe6654
#
_cell.length_a   1.000
_cell.length_b   1.000
_cell.length_c   1.000
_cell.angle_alpha   90.00
_cell.angle_beta   90.00
_cell.angle_gamma   90.00
#
_symmetry.space_group_name_H-M   'P 1'
#
loop_
_entity.id
_entity.type
_entity.pdbx_description
1 polymer ?
#
loop_
_entity_poly.entity_id
_entity_poly.type
_entity_poly.pdbx_seq_one_letter_code
_entity_poly.pdbx_strand_id
1 'polypeptide(L)'
;MFTASSRDPGSGKVNLATHEGLFVLQSDRSWKQVGPTVDLMGFAISGPGTFYASGHPADGVDLPAPVGLIKSTDAGLTWTVMSLGGQSDFHALTASSTAVTGFDGVLRTTSDGKTWTQGGLSAEPRSLAAAPDGSQVLATTDQGLLSSTDGGATWASLASAPPLLLTAWADSKTVVGVTNQGELVVSADAGGSWKTGAAKLTSAEAVCASRDKAGVLEILVATDKGVVQSRDNGATVTDLTS
;
A
#
# COMPACT_ATOMS: atom_id res chain seq x y z
N MET A 1 -13.43 0.45 -8.00
CA MET A 1 -12.01 0.90 -7.97
C MET A 1 -11.36 0.31 -6.75
N PHE A 2 -10.17 -0.23 -6.90
CA PHE A 2 -9.37 -0.80 -5.81
C PHE A 2 -8.36 0.25 -5.35
N THR A 3 -8.24 0.46 -4.05
CA THR A 3 -7.33 1.48 -3.50
C THR A 3 -6.03 0.87 -2.98
N ALA A 4 -6.08 -0.35 -2.46
CA ALA A 4 -4.90 -1.09 -2.06
C ALA A 4 -5.15 -2.60 -2.06
N SER A 5 -4.11 -3.38 -2.32
CA SER A 5 -4.07 -4.82 -2.05
C SER A 5 -2.91 -5.12 -1.12
N SER A 6 -3.06 -6.06 -0.19
CA SER A 6 -1.97 -6.43 0.72
C SER A 6 -2.18 -7.84 1.28
N ARG A 7 -1.07 -8.53 1.59
CA ARG A 7 -1.11 -9.83 2.27
C ARG A 7 -0.84 -9.63 3.76
N ASP A 8 -1.76 -10.09 4.60
CA ASP A 8 -1.54 -10.10 6.05
C ASP A 8 -0.44 -11.13 6.41
N PRO A 9 0.68 -10.70 7.00
CA PRO A 9 1.79 -11.59 7.30
C PRO A 9 1.46 -12.65 8.36
N GLY A 10 0.44 -12.42 9.19
CA GLY A 10 0.00 -13.37 10.21
C GLY A 10 -0.82 -14.51 9.64
N SER A 11 -1.89 -14.20 8.93
CA SER A 11 -2.83 -15.19 8.37
C SER A 11 -2.45 -15.67 6.97
N GLY A 12 -1.62 -14.91 6.24
CA GLY A 12 -1.32 -15.14 4.84
C GLY A 12 -2.48 -14.79 3.89
N LYS A 13 -3.57 -14.23 4.40
CA LYS A 13 -4.74 -13.86 3.58
C LYS A 13 -4.47 -12.61 2.75
N VAL A 14 -5.01 -12.59 1.55
CA VAL A 14 -5.00 -11.41 0.68
C VAL A 14 -6.17 -10.51 1.06
N ASN A 15 -5.86 -9.26 1.34
CA ASN A 15 -6.81 -8.20 1.66
C ASN A 15 -6.89 -7.23 0.49
N LEU A 16 -8.07 -6.74 0.19
CA LEU A 16 -8.36 -5.79 -0.86
C LEU A 16 -9.18 -4.65 -0.28
N ALA A 17 -8.60 -3.46 -0.23
CA ALA A 17 -9.28 -2.23 0.15
C ALA A 17 -9.94 -1.61 -1.07
N THR A 18 -11.19 -1.19 -0.92
CA THR A 18 -12.03 -0.66 -1.98
C THR A 18 -12.89 0.50 -1.47
N HIS A 19 -13.58 1.20 -2.37
CA HIS A 19 -14.61 2.18 -2.03
C HIS A 19 -15.84 1.56 -1.31
N GLU A 20 -15.97 0.23 -1.31
CA GLU A 20 -17.08 -0.48 -0.65
C GLU A 20 -16.66 -1.20 0.63
N GLY A 21 -15.42 -0.99 1.07
CA GLY A 21 -14.88 -1.58 2.29
C GLY A 21 -13.68 -2.49 2.08
N LEU A 22 -13.36 -3.23 3.14
CA LEU A 22 -12.28 -4.21 3.15
C LEU A 22 -12.81 -5.59 2.78
N PHE A 23 -12.16 -6.25 1.83
CA PHE A 23 -12.48 -7.61 1.39
C PHE A 23 -11.29 -8.54 1.60
N VAL A 24 -11.58 -9.80 1.92
CA VAL A 24 -10.58 -10.85 2.13
C VAL A 24 -10.85 -12.01 1.18
N LEU A 25 -9.82 -12.44 0.46
CA LEU A 25 -9.88 -13.60 -0.44
C LEU A 25 -10.06 -14.88 0.38
N GLN A 26 -11.10 -15.65 0.05
CA GLN A 26 -11.41 -16.92 0.66
C GLN A 26 -10.72 -18.09 -0.08
N SER A 27 -10.73 -19.28 0.52
CA SER A 27 -10.15 -20.50 -0.08
C SER A 27 -10.88 -20.97 -1.35
N ASP A 28 -12.15 -20.61 -1.49
CA ASP A 28 -12.97 -20.86 -2.68
C ASP A 28 -12.81 -19.80 -3.77
N ARG A 29 -11.84 -18.90 -3.59
CA ARG A 29 -11.52 -17.75 -4.47
C ARG A 29 -12.60 -16.66 -4.52
N SER A 30 -13.59 -16.70 -3.63
CA SER A 30 -14.54 -15.59 -3.47
C SER A 30 -13.98 -14.48 -2.58
N TRP A 31 -14.49 -13.27 -2.75
CA TRP A 31 -14.19 -12.14 -1.87
C TRP A 31 -15.27 -12.01 -0.80
N LYS A 32 -14.85 -11.90 0.46
CA LYS A 32 -15.75 -11.68 1.60
C LYS A 32 -15.44 -10.35 2.25
N GLN A 33 -16.44 -9.50 2.40
CA GLN A 33 -16.32 -8.25 3.14
C GLN A 33 -16.04 -8.52 4.63
N VAL A 34 -15.21 -7.66 5.23
CA VAL A 34 -14.81 -7.74 6.65
C VAL A 34 -15.00 -6.37 7.30
N GLY A 35 -15.60 -6.39 8.50
CA GLY A 35 -15.84 -5.18 9.29
C GLY A 35 -16.90 -4.24 8.72
N PRO A 36 -16.95 -3.00 9.20
CA PRO A 36 -17.88 -2.00 8.73
C PRO A 36 -17.52 -1.51 7.32
N THR A 37 -18.51 -1.03 6.59
CA THR A 37 -18.30 -0.40 5.28
C THR A 37 -17.67 0.98 5.46
N VAL A 38 -16.45 1.12 4.99
CA VAL A 38 -15.71 2.38 4.89
C VAL A 38 -15.19 2.48 3.47
N ASP A 39 -15.46 3.59 2.80
CA ASP A 39 -14.80 3.93 1.55
C ASP A 39 -13.31 4.16 1.85
N LEU A 40 -12.48 3.15 1.57
CA LEU A 40 -11.07 3.13 1.94
C LEU A 40 -10.24 3.83 0.86
N MET A 41 -9.84 5.08 1.10
CA MET A 41 -8.96 5.86 0.23
C MET A 41 -7.49 5.50 0.43
N GLY A 42 -7.08 5.27 1.67
CA GLY A 42 -5.76 4.80 2.05
C GLY A 42 -5.83 3.54 2.90
N PHE A 43 -4.92 2.58 2.65
CA PHE A 43 -4.85 1.33 3.41
C PHE A 43 -3.43 0.80 3.48
N ALA A 44 -2.98 0.38 4.66
CA ALA A 44 -1.67 -0.21 4.89
C ALA A 44 -1.71 -1.28 5.98
N ILE A 45 -0.89 -2.33 5.84
CA ILE A 45 -0.68 -3.38 6.83
C ILE A 45 0.72 -3.18 7.43
N SER A 46 0.81 -3.04 8.75
CA SER A 46 2.08 -2.86 9.46
C SER A 46 2.57 -4.11 10.17
N GLY A 47 1.73 -5.13 10.32
CA GLY A 47 2.05 -6.38 10.99
C GLY A 47 0.86 -7.34 11.03
N PRO A 48 1.01 -8.54 11.64
CA PRO A 48 -0.05 -9.52 11.73
C PRO A 48 -1.35 -8.95 12.29
N GLY A 49 -2.42 -8.95 11.49
CA GLY A 49 -3.73 -8.44 11.86
C GLY A 49 -3.79 -6.94 12.20
N THR A 50 -2.68 -6.19 12.00
CA THR A 50 -2.58 -4.77 12.34
C THR A 50 -2.64 -3.93 11.08
N PHE A 51 -3.76 -3.25 10.89
CA PHE A 51 -4.06 -2.46 9.69
C PHE A 51 -4.28 -1.00 10.04
N TYR A 52 -3.91 -0.12 9.13
CA TYR A 52 -4.22 1.30 9.15
C TYR A 52 -5.00 1.68 7.89
N ALA A 53 -5.94 2.60 8.05
CA ALA A 53 -6.74 3.08 6.92
C ALA A 53 -7.17 4.54 7.10
N SER A 54 -7.63 5.12 6.00
CA SER A 54 -8.29 6.42 5.92
C SER A 54 -9.38 6.39 4.86
N GLY A 55 -10.31 7.36 4.92
CA GLY A 55 -11.39 7.47 3.96
C GLY A 55 -12.70 7.95 4.60
N HIS A 56 -13.84 7.45 4.12
CA HIS A 56 -15.17 7.91 4.53
C HIS A 56 -16.06 6.75 4.99
N PRO A 57 -16.75 6.86 6.14
CA PRO A 57 -17.67 5.83 6.59
C PRO A 57 -18.94 5.84 5.73
N ALA A 58 -19.52 4.66 5.50
CA ALA A 58 -20.87 4.58 4.93
C ALA A 58 -21.92 5.06 5.94
N ASP A 59 -23.13 5.35 5.45
CA ASP A 59 -24.26 5.73 6.27
C ASP A 59 -24.52 4.68 7.37
N GLY A 60 -24.69 5.16 8.61
CA GLY A 60 -24.94 4.32 9.77
C GLY A 60 -23.71 3.69 10.42
N VAL A 61 -22.51 3.90 9.90
CA VAL A 61 -21.25 3.51 10.54
C VAL A 61 -20.84 4.60 11.54
N ASP A 62 -20.64 4.21 12.80
CA ASP A 62 -20.27 5.13 13.90
C ASP A 62 -18.76 5.47 13.85
N LEU A 63 -18.38 6.24 12.83
CA LEU A 63 -17.04 6.81 12.62
C LEU A 63 -17.18 8.26 12.12
N PRO A 64 -16.21 9.14 12.40
CA PRO A 64 -16.21 10.50 11.85
C PRO A 64 -16.04 10.50 10.34
N ALA A 65 -16.52 11.54 9.66
CA ALA A 65 -16.37 11.74 8.21
C ALA A 65 -15.59 13.04 7.92
N PRO A 66 -14.39 12.95 7.30
CA PRO A 66 -13.60 11.75 7.02
C PRO A 66 -13.12 11.04 8.29
N VAL A 67 -12.72 9.75 8.19
CA VAL A 67 -12.35 8.97 9.38
C VAL A 67 -11.01 9.38 10.00
N GLY A 68 -10.19 10.18 9.29
CA GLY A 68 -8.81 10.47 9.69
C GLY A 68 -7.92 9.23 9.57
N LEU A 69 -7.05 9.01 10.54
CA LEU A 69 -6.33 7.75 10.69
C LEU A 69 -7.12 6.80 11.58
N ILE A 70 -7.51 5.66 11.05
CA ILE A 70 -8.11 4.55 11.81
C ILE A 70 -7.17 3.35 11.84
N LYS A 71 -7.26 2.57 12.93
CA LYS A 71 -6.45 1.37 13.15
C LYS A 71 -7.33 0.19 13.50
N SER A 72 -7.01 -0.97 12.94
CA SER A 72 -7.52 -2.28 13.35
C SER A 72 -6.38 -3.13 13.92
N THR A 73 -6.67 -3.97 14.91
CA THR A 73 -5.74 -4.98 15.46
C THR A 73 -6.32 -6.39 15.36
N ASP A 74 -7.41 -6.55 14.64
CA ASP A 74 -8.17 -7.78 14.47
C ASP A 74 -8.46 -8.09 12.98
N ALA A 75 -7.51 -7.70 12.12
CA ALA A 75 -7.57 -7.91 10.67
C ALA A 75 -8.79 -7.26 9.99
N GLY A 76 -9.15 -6.06 10.44
CA GLY A 76 -10.20 -5.23 9.83
C GLY A 76 -11.60 -5.50 10.34
N LEU A 77 -11.79 -6.38 11.33
CA LEU A 77 -13.11 -6.65 11.91
C LEU A 77 -13.66 -5.43 12.65
N THR A 78 -12.80 -4.74 13.41
CA THR A 78 -13.14 -3.49 14.10
C THR A 78 -12.10 -2.41 13.83
N TRP A 79 -12.54 -1.15 13.88
CA TRP A 79 -11.68 0.00 13.63
C TRP A 79 -11.80 1.01 14.78
N THR A 80 -10.66 1.58 15.16
CA THR A 80 -10.56 2.63 16.17
C THR A 80 -9.96 3.88 15.55
N VAL A 81 -10.59 5.04 15.78
CA VAL A 81 -10.04 6.33 15.37
C VAL A 81 -8.79 6.63 16.21
N MET A 82 -7.67 6.83 15.56
CA MET A 82 -6.41 7.19 16.19
C MET A 82 -6.26 8.71 16.33
N SER A 83 -6.48 9.42 15.21
CA SER A 83 -6.37 10.89 15.15
C SER A 83 -6.97 11.44 13.87
N LEU A 84 -7.12 12.76 13.80
CA LEU A 84 -7.56 13.54 12.64
C LEU A 84 -8.96 13.18 12.11
N GLY A 85 -9.78 12.50 12.91
CA GLY A 85 -11.18 12.22 12.56
C GLY A 85 -11.96 13.52 12.32
N GLY A 86 -12.72 13.58 11.22
CA GLY A 86 -13.41 14.77 10.75
C GLY A 86 -12.50 15.82 10.11
N GLN A 87 -11.21 15.54 9.91
CA GLN A 87 -10.23 16.53 9.45
C GLN A 87 -9.44 16.07 8.22
N SER A 88 -8.92 14.83 8.23
CA SER A 88 -8.03 14.32 7.17
C SER A 88 -8.61 13.13 6.46
N ASP A 89 -8.36 13.08 5.14
CA ASP A 89 -8.58 11.95 4.26
C ASP A 89 -7.27 11.64 3.53
N PHE A 90 -6.55 10.60 3.98
CA PHE A 90 -5.27 10.23 3.39
C PHE A 90 -5.48 9.39 2.13
N HIS A 91 -5.30 10.00 0.96
CA HIS A 91 -5.40 9.33 -0.34
C HIS A 91 -4.18 8.45 -0.67
N ALA A 92 -3.02 8.74 -0.09
CA ALA A 92 -1.87 7.85 -0.11
C ALA A 92 -1.46 7.58 1.34
N LEU A 93 -1.39 6.29 1.71
CA LEU A 93 -1.10 5.84 3.06
C LEU A 93 -0.17 4.64 3.02
N THR A 94 0.86 4.66 3.87
CA THR A 94 1.77 3.53 4.06
C THR A 94 2.14 3.38 5.53
N ALA A 95 2.52 2.17 5.93
CA ALA A 95 2.93 1.89 7.30
C ALA A 95 4.15 0.96 7.31
N SER A 96 5.03 1.19 8.27
CA SER A 96 6.12 0.30 8.66
C SER A 96 5.91 -0.25 10.06
N SER A 97 6.88 -0.97 10.60
CA SER A 97 6.87 -1.39 12.01
C SER A 97 7.01 -0.22 13.00
N THR A 98 7.45 0.95 12.54
CA THR A 98 7.81 2.09 13.40
C THR A 98 6.98 3.35 13.16
N ALA A 99 6.35 3.49 11.99
CA ALA A 99 5.65 4.73 11.63
C ALA A 99 4.54 4.49 10.60
N VAL A 100 3.59 5.42 10.56
CA VAL A 100 2.60 5.58 9.50
C VAL A 100 2.88 6.90 8.79
N THR A 101 2.90 6.87 7.46
CA THR A 101 3.06 8.05 6.62
C THR A 101 1.86 8.18 5.70
N GLY A 102 1.24 9.34 5.66
CA GLY A 102 0.07 9.62 4.84
C GLY A 102 0.16 10.97 4.15
N PHE A 103 -0.61 11.12 3.07
CA PHE A 103 -0.73 12.36 2.31
C PHE A 103 -2.21 12.74 2.15
N ASP A 104 -2.56 13.96 2.61
CA ASP A 104 -3.89 14.58 2.54
C ASP A 104 -3.81 15.99 1.93
N GLY A 105 -2.94 16.18 0.93
CA GLY A 105 -2.50 17.48 0.42
C GLY A 105 -1.19 17.93 1.07
N VAL A 106 -0.83 17.33 2.23
CA VAL A 106 0.44 17.52 2.92
C VAL A 106 0.95 16.16 3.38
N LEU A 107 2.25 15.90 3.18
CA LEU A 107 2.85 14.70 3.75
C LEU A 107 2.97 14.82 5.26
N ARG A 108 2.53 13.79 5.96
CA ARG A 108 2.59 13.69 7.43
C ARG A 108 3.08 12.32 7.84
N THR A 109 3.88 12.27 8.91
CA THR A 109 4.37 11.01 9.50
C THR A 109 4.10 10.99 11.00
N THR A 110 3.71 9.85 11.53
CA THR A 110 3.48 9.61 12.96
C THR A 110 4.05 8.28 13.39
N SER A 111 4.63 8.21 14.60
CA SER A 111 5.08 6.97 15.24
C SER A 111 4.09 6.43 16.28
N ASP A 112 3.19 7.27 16.76
CA ASP A 112 2.22 6.93 17.81
C ASP A 112 0.75 6.92 17.33
N GLY A 113 0.54 7.30 16.06
CA GLY A 113 -0.80 7.45 15.46
C GLY A 113 -1.56 8.69 15.93
N LYS A 114 -0.96 9.58 16.71
CA LYS A 114 -1.60 10.74 17.33
C LYS A 114 -0.89 12.04 17.03
N THR A 115 0.42 12.06 17.20
CA THR A 115 1.27 13.23 16.97
C THR A 115 1.86 13.16 15.58
N TRP A 116 1.64 14.16 14.76
CA TRP A 116 2.06 14.20 13.38
C TRP A 116 3.16 15.22 13.14
N THR A 117 4.18 14.80 12.39
CA THR A 117 5.22 15.68 11.86
C THR A 117 4.99 15.88 10.38
N GLN A 118 5.01 17.12 9.91
CA GLN A 118 4.91 17.44 8.50
C GLN A 118 6.22 17.07 7.79
N GLY A 119 6.11 16.38 6.65
CA GLY A 119 7.24 16.03 5.80
C GLY A 119 7.56 17.06 4.74
N GLY A 120 8.69 16.85 4.05
CA GLY A 120 9.21 17.76 3.03
C GLY A 120 8.93 17.35 1.58
N LEU A 121 7.95 16.47 1.32
CA LEU A 121 7.59 16.08 -0.04
C LEU A 121 6.94 17.26 -0.77
N SER A 122 7.56 17.71 -1.85
CA SER A 122 7.10 18.87 -2.64
C SER A 122 6.18 18.50 -3.82
N ALA A 123 6.05 17.21 -4.12
CA ALA A 123 5.19 16.70 -5.19
C ALA A 123 4.07 15.84 -4.62
N GLU A 124 2.92 15.82 -5.26
CA GLU A 124 1.82 14.96 -4.89
C GLU A 124 2.18 13.49 -5.20
N PRO A 125 2.14 12.59 -4.21
CA PRO A 125 2.44 11.18 -4.43
C PRO A 125 1.22 10.46 -5.02
N ARG A 126 1.43 9.68 -6.06
CA ARG A 126 0.45 8.72 -6.55
C ARG A 126 0.39 7.48 -5.65
N SER A 127 1.53 7.02 -5.15
CA SER A 127 1.60 5.98 -4.13
C SER A 127 2.75 6.25 -3.15
N LEU A 128 2.58 5.78 -1.92
CA LEU A 128 3.60 5.76 -0.88
C LEU A 128 3.90 4.32 -0.51
N ALA A 129 5.17 3.99 -0.29
CA ALA A 129 5.59 2.68 0.19
C ALA A 129 6.71 2.80 1.22
N ALA A 130 6.46 2.38 2.45
CA ALA A 130 7.47 2.31 3.50
C ALA A 130 8.12 0.92 3.54
N ALA A 131 9.43 0.88 3.68
CA ALA A 131 10.14 -0.36 3.97
C ALA A 131 9.62 -0.94 5.30
N PRO A 132 9.46 -2.26 5.44
CA PRO A 132 8.87 -2.87 6.64
C PRO A 132 9.57 -2.48 7.95
N ASP A 133 10.89 -2.25 7.92
CA ASP A 133 11.70 -1.82 9.06
C ASP A 133 11.69 -0.30 9.30
N GLY A 134 11.03 0.48 8.44
CA GLY A 134 10.97 1.93 8.50
C GLY A 134 12.22 2.66 8.01
N SER A 135 13.19 1.95 7.44
CA SER A 135 14.46 2.53 6.99
C SER A 135 14.33 3.49 5.82
N GLN A 136 13.30 3.32 4.98
CA GLN A 136 13.09 4.08 3.77
C GLN A 136 11.61 4.21 3.42
N VAL A 137 11.22 5.37 2.90
CA VAL A 137 9.91 5.60 2.30
C VAL A 137 10.10 5.99 0.84
N LEU A 138 9.33 5.38 -0.04
CA LEU A 138 9.28 5.70 -1.47
C LEU A 138 7.98 6.42 -1.80
N ALA A 139 8.05 7.35 -2.74
CA ALA A 139 6.91 8.05 -3.31
C ALA A 139 7.00 8.04 -4.84
N THR A 140 5.99 7.50 -5.52
CA THR A 140 5.85 7.68 -6.96
C THR A 140 5.17 9.02 -7.22
N THR A 141 5.75 9.84 -8.07
CA THR A 141 5.27 11.18 -8.38
C THR A 141 5.36 11.46 -9.89
N ASP A 142 4.87 12.60 -10.33
CA ASP A 142 5.05 13.09 -11.71
C ASP A 142 6.53 13.41 -12.03
N GLN A 143 7.35 13.63 -11.00
CA GLN A 143 8.80 13.85 -11.12
C GLN A 143 9.61 12.54 -11.12
N GLY A 144 8.95 11.38 -11.01
CA GLY A 144 9.55 10.05 -10.91
C GLY A 144 9.49 9.47 -9.50
N LEU A 145 10.35 8.48 -9.24
CA LEU A 145 10.45 7.85 -7.93
C LEU A 145 11.34 8.68 -7.00
N LEU A 146 10.77 9.09 -5.88
CA LEU A 146 11.46 9.79 -4.80
C LEU A 146 11.64 8.88 -3.60
N SER A 147 12.69 9.10 -2.83
CA SER A 147 13.07 8.34 -1.64
C SER A 147 13.40 9.24 -0.47
N SER A 148 12.96 8.86 0.72
CA SER A 148 13.32 9.45 2.00
C SER A 148 13.87 8.38 2.93
N THR A 149 14.95 8.68 3.67
CA THR A 149 15.54 7.83 4.71
C THR A 149 15.47 8.47 6.10
N ASP A 150 14.73 9.57 6.23
CA ASP A 150 14.57 10.35 7.48
C ASP A 150 13.09 10.53 7.86
N GLY A 151 12.25 9.53 7.52
CA GLY A 151 10.83 9.52 7.88
C GLY A 151 9.98 10.52 7.08
N GLY A 152 10.43 10.92 5.88
CA GLY A 152 9.71 11.84 5.00
C GLY A 152 10.10 13.31 5.18
N ALA A 153 11.11 13.61 6.00
CA ALA A 153 11.56 14.99 6.21
C ALA A 153 12.25 15.55 4.96
N THR A 154 13.13 14.77 4.32
CA THR A 154 13.79 15.13 3.06
C THR A 154 13.64 14.03 2.00
N TRP A 155 13.68 14.42 0.74
CA TRP A 155 13.46 13.54 -0.39
C TRP A 155 14.51 13.71 -1.47
N ALA A 156 14.97 12.60 -2.04
CA ALA A 156 15.91 12.56 -3.16
C ALA A 156 15.35 11.70 -4.30
N SER A 157 15.67 12.08 -5.54
CA SER A 157 15.30 11.31 -6.72
C SER A 157 16.09 10.00 -6.80
N LEU A 158 15.41 8.88 -7.07
CA LEU A 158 16.01 7.62 -7.46
C LEU A 158 16.08 7.55 -8.99
N ALA A 159 17.07 8.21 -9.57
CA ALA A 159 17.23 8.35 -11.02
C ALA A 159 17.43 7.02 -11.78
N SER A 160 17.77 5.93 -11.09
CA SER A 160 17.87 4.57 -11.63
C SER A 160 16.49 3.93 -11.90
N ALA A 161 15.43 4.43 -11.28
CA ALA A 161 14.10 3.86 -11.41
C ALA A 161 13.47 4.21 -12.77
N PRO A 162 12.79 3.24 -13.42
CA PRO A 162 11.94 3.56 -14.56
C PRO A 162 10.74 4.42 -14.09
N PRO A 163 9.96 5.01 -15.02
CA PRO A 163 8.76 5.76 -14.67
C PRO A 163 7.71 4.85 -14.01
N LEU A 164 7.59 4.91 -12.68
CA LEU A 164 6.67 4.08 -11.89
C LEU A 164 5.36 4.82 -11.60
N LEU A 165 4.25 4.10 -11.73
CA LEU A 165 2.94 4.51 -11.21
C LEU A 165 2.74 4.06 -9.77
N LEU A 166 3.14 2.82 -9.46
CA LEU A 166 2.93 2.17 -8.17
C LEU A 166 4.22 1.52 -7.69
N THR A 167 4.41 1.47 -6.38
CA THR A 167 5.55 0.79 -5.77
C THR A 167 5.17 0.14 -4.44
N ALA A 168 5.84 -0.96 -4.11
CA ALA A 168 5.68 -1.69 -2.85
C ALA A 168 6.99 -2.36 -2.42
N TRP A 169 7.20 -2.51 -1.13
CA TRP A 169 8.30 -3.28 -0.56
C TRP A 169 7.86 -4.71 -0.26
N ALA A 170 8.70 -5.69 -0.61
CA ALA A 170 8.55 -7.08 -0.18
C ALA A 170 9.34 -7.37 1.11
N ASP A 171 10.46 -6.71 1.27
CA ASP A 171 11.36 -6.74 2.43
C ASP A 171 12.23 -5.46 2.42
N SER A 172 13.22 -5.32 3.34
CA SER A 172 14.06 -4.12 3.45
C SER A 172 15.01 -3.87 2.25
N LYS A 173 15.05 -4.76 1.26
CA LYS A 173 15.92 -4.64 0.07
C LYS A 173 15.17 -4.79 -1.23
N THR A 174 14.04 -5.51 -1.22
CA THR A 174 13.30 -5.85 -2.43
C THR A 174 12.13 -4.90 -2.61
N VAL A 175 12.18 -4.13 -3.69
CA VAL A 175 11.10 -3.22 -4.13
C VAL A 175 10.50 -3.73 -5.42
N VAL A 176 9.19 -3.63 -5.54
CA VAL A 176 8.44 -3.93 -6.75
C VAL A 176 7.80 -2.64 -7.25
N GLY A 177 7.75 -2.46 -8.56
CA GLY A 177 7.04 -1.35 -9.18
C GLY A 177 6.19 -1.79 -10.36
N VAL A 178 5.19 -0.98 -10.67
CA VAL A 178 4.43 -1.03 -11.92
C VAL A 178 4.74 0.23 -12.70
N THR A 179 5.25 0.07 -13.92
CA THR A 179 5.58 1.22 -14.79
C THR A 179 4.30 1.84 -15.39
N ASN A 180 4.42 3.04 -15.92
CA ASN A 180 3.34 3.69 -16.67
C ASN A 180 2.94 2.94 -17.97
N GLN A 181 3.74 1.95 -18.39
CA GLN A 181 3.45 1.05 -19.51
C GLN A 181 2.84 -0.29 -19.06
N GLY A 182 2.59 -0.46 -17.74
CA GLY A 182 2.03 -1.68 -17.16
C GLY A 182 3.03 -2.82 -16.96
N GLU A 183 4.33 -2.53 -17.01
CA GLU A 183 5.37 -3.55 -16.80
C GLU A 183 5.63 -3.71 -15.30
N LEU A 184 5.80 -4.96 -14.85
CA LEU A 184 6.30 -5.26 -13.52
C LEU A 184 7.82 -5.14 -13.49
N VAL A 185 8.34 -4.39 -12.52
CA VAL A 185 9.78 -4.24 -12.32
C VAL A 185 10.17 -4.59 -10.89
N VAL A 186 11.34 -5.15 -10.69
CA VAL A 186 11.84 -5.56 -9.38
C VAL A 186 13.24 -5.01 -9.17
N SER A 187 13.45 -4.39 -8.03
CA SER A 187 14.76 -4.03 -7.48
C SER A 187 15.09 -4.95 -6.31
N ALA A 188 16.31 -5.45 -6.22
CA ALA A 188 16.81 -6.27 -5.11
C ALA A 188 17.82 -5.51 -4.22
N ASP A 189 17.99 -4.21 -4.46
CA ASP A 189 18.98 -3.34 -3.82
C ASP A 189 18.38 -1.98 -3.43
N ALA A 190 17.15 -2.04 -2.89
CA ALA A 190 16.43 -0.87 -2.36
C ALA A 190 16.23 0.29 -3.38
N GLY A 191 16.05 -0.05 -4.66
CA GLY A 191 15.83 0.91 -5.74
C GLY A 191 17.11 1.32 -6.48
N GLY A 192 18.27 0.74 -6.15
CA GLY A 192 19.55 1.05 -6.81
C GLY A 192 19.62 0.59 -8.26
N SER A 193 19.03 -0.58 -8.57
CA SER A 193 18.91 -1.10 -9.92
C SER A 193 17.59 -1.84 -10.12
N TRP A 194 17.11 -1.95 -11.36
CA TRP A 194 15.81 -2.51 -11.68
C TRP A 194 15.87 -3.53 -12.80
N LYS A 195 15.06 -4.58 -12.68
CA LYS A 195 14.87 -5.61 -13.72
C LYS A 195 13.41 -5.62 -14.11
N THR A 196 13.15 -5.57 -15.42
CA THR A 196 11.80 -5.63 -15.98
C THR A 196 11.40 -7.08 -16.22
N GLY A 197 10.22 -7.47 -15.73
CA GLY A 197 9.58 -8.74 -16.06
C GLY A 197 8.94 -8.71 -17.45
N ALA A 198 8.53 -9.88 -17.93
CA ALA A 198 7.89 -10.00 -19.26
C ALA A 198 6.37 -9.79 -19.22
N ALA A 199 5.74 -9.88 -18.04
CA ALA A 199 4.30 -9.65 -17.89
C ALA A 199 3.96 -8.19 -18.10
N LYS A 200 2.85 -7.95 -18.80
CA LYS A 200 2.32 -6.62 -19.06
C LYS A 200 0.88 -6.53 -18.55
N LEU A 201 0.62 -5.57 -17.70
CA LEU A 201 -0.66 -5.35 -17.05
C LEU A 201 -1.39 -4.17 -17.71
N THR A 202 -2.71 -4.23 -17.71
CA THR A 202 -3.57 -3.08 -18.05
C THR A 202 -4.25 -2.59 -16.78
N SER A 203 -4.41 -1.27 -16.64
CA SER A 203 -5.21 -0.68 -15.57
C SER A 203 -4.81 -1.13 -14.15
N ALA A 204 -3.50 -1.15 -13.84
CA ALA A 204 -3.04 -1.42 -12.48
C ALA A 204 -3.48 -0.28 -11.54
N GLU A 205 -4.18 -0.63 -10.47
CA GLU A 205 -4.73 0.29 -9.46
C GLU A 205 -3.95 0.23 -8.15
N ALA A 206 -3.50 -0.98 -7.75
CA ALA A 206 -2.71 -1.16 -6.53
C ALA A 206 -1.70 -2.29 -6.71
N VAL A 207 -0.58 -2.20 -5.99
CA VAL A 207 0.44 -3.26 -5.94
C VAL A 207 0.83 -3.55 -4.50
N CYS A 208 1.02 -4.82 -4.17
CA CYS A 208 1.75 -5.20 -2.97
C CYS A 208 2.77 -6.30 -3.27
N ALA A 209 3.77 -6.39 -2.41
CA ALA A 209 4.80 -7.39 -2.49
C ALA A 209 5.07 -7.99 -1.12
N SER A 210 5.37 -9.27 -1.08
CA SER A 210 5.73 -9.99 0.14
C SER A 210 6.59 -11.19 -0.19
N ARG A 211 7.17 -11.83 0.82
CA ARG A 211 7.76 -13.15 0.64
C ARG A 211 6.92 -14.21 1.32
N ASP A 212 6.74 -15.33 0.64
CA ASP A 212 6.12 -16.50 1.24
C ASP A 212 7.07 -17.19 2.25
N LYS A 213 6.59 -18.25 2.92
CA LYS A 213 7.38 -19.01 3.91
C LYS A 213 8.63 -19.69 3.31
N ALA A 214 8.68 -19.88 2.01
CA ALA A 214 9.84 -20.42 1.29
C ALA A 214 10.80 -19.31 0.80
N GLY A 215 10.49 -18.03 1.08
CA GLY A 215 11.27 -16.88 0.63
C GLY A 215 11.00 -16.45 -0.81
N VAL A 216 10.02 -17.06 -1.50
CA VAL A 216 9.66 -16.69 -2.87
C VAL A 216 8.95 -15.34 -2.86
N LEU A 217 9.39 -14.44 -3.75
CA LEU A 217 8.73 -13.15 -3.95
C LEU A 217 7.32 -13.37 -4.52
N GLU A 218 6.34 -12.83 -3.85
CA GLU A 218 4.97 -12.75 -4.32
C GLU A 218 4.62 -11.29 -4.61
N ILE A 219 4.12 -11.03 -5.81
CA ILE A 219 3.64 -9.73 -6.26
C ILE A 219 2.16 -9.86 -6.53
N LEU A 220 1.35 -9.05 -5.89
CA LEU A 220 -0.08 -8.96 -6.17
C LEU A 220 -0.37 -7.60 -6.80
N VAL A 221 -1.15 -7.59 -7.86
CA VAL A 221 -1.61 -6.36 -8.51
C VAL A 221 -3.13 -6.40 -8.65
N ALA A 222 -3.78 -5.42 -8.07
CA ALA A 222 -5.19 -5.16 -8.34
C ALA A 222 -5.31 -4.39 -9.66
N THR A 223 -6.20 -4.86 -10.52
CA THR A 223 -6.50 -4.27 -11.82
C THR A 223 -8.01 -4.11 -11.96
N ASP A 224 -8.47 -3.36 -12.95
CA ASP A 224 -9.90 -3.23 -13.26
C ASP A 224 -10.64 -4.56 -13.51
N LYS A 225 -9.89 -5.67 -13.71
CA LYS A 225 -10.42 -7.02 -13.97
C LYS A 225 -10.34 -7.97 -12.78
N GLY A 226 -9.69 -7.59 -11.68
CA GLY A 226 -9.47 -8.42 -10.51
C GLY A 226 -8.02 -8.36 -10.03
N VAL A 227 -7.65 -9.33 -9.19
CA VAL A 227 -6.30 -9.38 -8.60
C VAL A 227 -5.48 -10.48 -9.29
N VAL A 228 -4.34 -10.11 -9.81
CA VAL A 228 -3.36 -11.04 -10.40
C VAL A 228 -2.14 -11.21 -9.50
N GLN A 229 -1.50 -12.37 -9.58
CA GLN A 229 -0.30 -12.73 -8.84
C GLN A 229 0.86 -13.08 -9.78
N SER A 230 2.05 -12.62 -9.46
CA SER A 230 3.32 -13.12 -10.00
C SER A 230 4.18 -13.73 -8.90
N ARG A 231 4.86 -14.84 -9.19
CA ARG A 231 5.82 -15.53 -8.29
C ARG A 231 7.19 -15.74 -8.95
N ASP A 232 7.42 -15.14 -10.09
CA ASP A 232 8.60 -15.29 -10.94
C ASP A 232 9.20 -13.93 -11.33
N ASN A 233 9.14 -12.96 -10.40
CA ASN A 233 9.64 -11.59 -10.56
C ASN A 233 9.00 -10.84 -11.74
N GLY A 234 7.73 -11.07 -11.99
CA GLY A 234 6.99 -10.39 -13.05
C GLY A 234 7.16 -11.02 -14.44
N ALA A 235 7.73 -12.21 -14.56
CA ALA A 235 7.81 -12.88 -15.85
C ALA A 235 6.43 -13.34 -16.34
N THR A 236 5.59 -13.87 -15.43
CA THR A 236 4.20 -14.23 -15.71
C THR A 236 3.27 -13.74 -14.60
N VAL A 237 1.98 -13.65 -14.91
CA VAL A 237 0.91 -13.37 -13.94
C VAL A 237 -0.21 -14.40 -14.08
N THR A 238 -0.84 -14.73 -12.95
CA THR A 238 -2.02 -15.60 -12.87
C THR A 238 -3.13 -14.88 -12.13
N ASP A 239 -4.36 -15.06 -12.58
CA ASP A 239 -5.53 -14.52 -11.89
C ASP A 239 -5.77 -15.29 -10.58
N LEU A 240 -6.03 -14.59 -9.47
CA LEU A 240 -6.33 -15.20 -8.17
C LEU A 240 -7.81 -15.60 -8.03
N THR A 241 -8.69 -15.07 -8.86
CA THR A 241 -10.15 -15.19 -8.74
C THR A 241 -10.79 -16.07 -9.84
N SER A 242 -10.02 -16.50 -10.83
CA SER A 242 -10.47 -17.39 -11.92
C SER A 242 -10.20 -18.88 -11.65
#